data_6941831365c3e3a5ab0e0735dd0b84c7
#
_entry.id   6941831365c3e3a5ab0e0735dd0b84c7
#
_cell.length_a   1.000
_cell.length_b   1.000
_cell.length_c   1.000
_cell.angle_alpha   90.00
_cell.angle_beta   90.00
_cell.angle_gamma   90.00
#
_symmetry.space_group_name_H-M   'P 1'
#
loop_
_entity.id
_entity.type
_entity.pdbx_description
1 polymer ?
#
loop_
_entity_poly.entity_id
_entity_poly.type
_entity_poly.pdbx_seq_one_letter_code
_entity_poly.pdbx_strand_id
1 'polypeptide(L)'
;MKIIINKANESLKIDINRKLILPYAVGGLMYSPAIRTDIADMVITKKYKYLHSLAICLEDSIPDCSVEAAEKQLAETFRKLEKAAEYANIQDLPMLFVRVRSAEQLIRVYDSIKGSKLLTGFILPKFDTSNACEYINALKQLNTASRTVY
;
A
#
# COMPACT_ATOMS: atom_id res chain seq x y z
N MET A 1 1.43 -15.03 3.71
CA MET A 1 1.27 -13.61 3.29
C MET A 1 2.53 -12.87 3.70
N LYS A 2 3.23 -12.24 2.76
CA LYS A 2 4.42 -11.43 3.06
C LYS A 2 4.06 -9.95 2.89
N ILE A 3 4.31 -9.15 3.91
CA ILE A 3 4.10 -7.69 3.89
C ILE A 3 5.45 -7.04 3.71
N ILE A 4 5.57 -6.17 2.72
CA ILE A 4 6.79 -5.41 2.45
C ILE A 4 6.49 -3.94 2.73
N ILE A 5 7.27 -3.35 3.61
CA ILE A 5 7.05 -2.00 4.14
C ILE A 5 8.04 -1.03 3.50
N ASN A 6 7.52 0.07 3.00
CA ASN A 6 8.30 1.16 2.43
C ASN A 6 8.80 2.11 3.54
N LYS A 7 10.10 2.48 3.47
CA LYS A 7 10.79 3.30 4.48
C LYS A 7 10.72 4.83 4.24
N ALA A 8 9.85 5.31 3.35
CA ALA A 8 9.82 6.74 3.00
C ALA A 8 9.47 7.71 4.14
N ASN A 9 9.28 7.22 5.37
CA ASN A 9 9.04 8.05 6.56
C ASN A 9 10.30 8.19 7.43
N GLU A 10 11.38 8.75 6.89
CA GLU A 10 12.63 8.99 7.62
C GLU A 10 12.58 10.09 8.71
N SER A 11 11.45 10.75 8.91
CA SER A 11 11.32 11.69 10.05
C SER A 11 11.10 11.03 11.41
N LEU A 12 10.90 9.72 11.44
CA LEU A 12 10.81 8.94 12.65
C LEU A 12 12.13 8.21 12.87
N LYS A 13 12.95 8.65 13.81
CA LYS A 13 14.05 7.86 14.39
C LYS A 13 13.46 6.54 14.89
N ILE A 14 13.48 5.52 14.02
CA ILE A 14 12.96 4.20 14.37
C ILE A 14 14.06 3.50 15.14
N ASP A 15 13.90 3.43 16.46
CA ASP A 15 14.65 2.55 17.33
C ASP A 15 14.56 1.10 16.79
N ILE A 16 15.65 0.32 16.95
CA ILE A 16 15.77 -1.08 16.50
C ILE A 16 14.56 -1.92 16.98
N ASN A 17 14.03 -1.61 18.17
CA ASN A 17 12.83 -2.23 18.73
C ASN A 17 11.57 -2.02 17.88
N ARG A 18 11.48 -0.95 17.11
CA ARG A 18 10.31 -0.67 16.26
C ARG A 18 10.21 -1.60 15.06
N LYS A 19 11.33 -2.08 14.51
CA LYS A 19 11.32 -3.09 13.43
C LYS A 19 10.70 -4.42 13.88
N LEU A 20 10.88 -4.78 15.16
CA LEU A 20 10.29 -5.98 15.75
C LEU A 20 8.81 -5.80 16.07
N ILE A 21 8.37 -4.57 16.38
CA ILE A 21 6.99 -4.26 16.77
C ILE A 21 6.11 -3.98 15.54
N LEU A 22 6.69 -3.46 14.45
CA LEU A 22 5.93 -3.05 13.26
C LEU A 22 5.01 -4.14 12.66
N PRO A 23 5.41 -5.43 12.58
CA PRO A 23 4.50 -6.49 12.13
C PRO A 23 3.27 -6.64 13.02
N TYR A 24 3.39 -6.35 14.30
CA TYR A 24 2.29 -6.41 15.27
C TYR A 24 1.46 -5.12 15.29
N ALA A 25 2.05 -3.99 14.88
CA ALA A 25 1.37 -2.70 14.79
C ALA A 25 0.33 -2.64 13.66
N VAL A 26 0.39 -3.56 12.68
CA VAL A 26 -0.62 -3.69 11.63
C VAL A 26 -2.01 -3.96 12.22
N GLY A 27 -2.07 -4.73 13.33
CA GLY A 27 -3.33 -5.05 13.99
C GLY A 27 -4.33 -5.75 13.07
N GLY A 28 -5.60 -5.39 13.20
CA GLY A 28 -6.67 -5.87 12.31
C GLY A 28 -6.58 -5.16 10.95
N LEU A 29 -6.22 -5.90 9.91
CA LEU A 29 -6.10 -5.39 8.56
C LEU A 29 -7.45 -5.45 7.84
N MET A 30 -8.06 -4.31 7.60
CA MET A 30 -9.29 -4.23 6.81
C MET A 30 -8.97 -4.31 5.32
N TYR A 31 -9.75 -5.09 4.57
CA TYR A 31 -9.66 -5.13 3.11
C TYR A 31 -10.77 -4.33 2.46
N SER A 32 -10.45 -3.61 1.38
CA SER A 32 -11.41 -2.90 0.55
C SER A 32 -11.06 -3.05 -0.93
N PRO A 33 -12.04 -3.36 -1.80
CA PRO A 33 -11.80 -3.42 -3.24
C PRO A 33 -11.33 -2.07 -3.80
N ALA A 34 -10.28 -2.07 -4.62
CA ALA A 34 -9.69 -0.84 -5.17
C ALA A 34 -10.65 -0.05 -6.09
N ILE A 35 -11.66 -0.71 -6.65
CA ILE A 35 -12.67 -0.08 -7.51
C ILE A 35 -13.62 0.87 -6.74
N ARG A 36 -13.65 0.82 -5.42
CA ARG A 36 -14.50 1.69 -4.62
C ARG A 36 -14.03 3.13 -4.67
N THR A 37 -14.95 4.04 -4.92
CA THR A 37 -14.69 5.48 -5.05
C THR A 37 -14.66 6.23 -3.73
N ASP A 38 -15.19 5.61 -2.64
CA ASP A 38 -15.37 6.23 -1.32
C ASP A 38 -14.24 5.94 -0.33
N ILE A 39 -13.18 5.23 -0.74
CA ILE A 39 -12.08 4.84 0.17
C ILE A 39 -11.39 6.09 0.75
N ALA A 40 -11.08 7.08 -0.09
CA ALA A 40 -10.42 8.30 0.39
C ALA A 40 -11.30 9.04 1.41
N ASP A 41 -12.58 9.20 1.10
CA ASP A 41 -13.52 9.89 1.98
C ASP A 41 -13.70 9.13 3.30
N MET A 42 -13.78 7.79 3.25
CA MET A 42 -13.85 6.93 4.42
C MET A 42 -12.65 7.12 5.36
N VAL A 43 -11.45 7.24 4.79
CA VAL A 43 -10.22 7.45 5.56
C VAL A 43 -10.17 8.88 6.10
N ILE A 44 -10.43 9.89 5.27
CA ILE A 44 -10.38 11.31 5.64
C ILE A 44 -11.38 11.64 6.74
N THR A 45 -12.60 11.13 6.63
CA THR A 45 -13.66 11.37 7.62
C THR A 45 -13.53 10.50 8.88
N LYS A 46 -12.50 9.63 8.93
CA LYS A 46 -12.31 8.67 10.02
C LYS A 46 -13.59 7.85 10.30
N LYS A 47 -14.29 7.44 9.22
CA LYS A 47 -15.55 6.69 9.30
C LYS A 47 -15.46 5.48 10.24
N TYR A 48 -14.30 4.83 10.30
CA TYR A 48 -13.99 3.76 11.24
C TYR A 48 -12.95 4.25 12.25
N LYS A 49 -13.41 4.60 13.44
CA LYS A 49 -12.59 5.20 14.52
C LYS A 49 -11.31 4.44 14.86
N TYR A 50 -11.33 3.11 14.73
CA TYR A 50 -10.22 2.24 15.11
C TYR A 50 -9.57 1.55 13.92
N LEU A 51 -9.67 2.14 12.72
CA LEU A 51 -8.99 1.63 11.54
C LEU A 51 -7.49 1.96 11.63
N HIS A 52 -6.69 0.96 11.98
CA HIS A 52 -5.25 1.09 12.03
C HIS A 52 -4.55 0.75 10.72
N SER A 53 -5.12 -0.17 9.95
CA SER A 53 -4.53 -0.64 8.70
C SER A 53 -5.58 -0.98 7.66
N LEU A 54 -5.34 -0.57 6.43
CA LEU A 54 -6.22 -0.78 5.29
C LEU A 54 -5.43 -1.38 4.13
N ALA A 55 -5.89 -2.52 3.62
CA ALA A 55 -5.42 -3.12 2.37
C ALA A 55 -6.39 -2.79 1.24
N ILE A 56 -5.94 -2.01 0.26
CA ILE A 56 -6.69 -1.74 -0.96
C ILE A 56 -6.37 -2.87 -1.94
N CYS A 57 -7.39 -3.67 -2.27
CA CYS A 57 -7.23 -4.94 -2.97
C CYS A 57 -7.46 -4.78 -4.47
N LEU A 58 -6.48 -5.21 -5.25
CA LEU A 58 -6.56 -5.35 -6.72
C LEU A 58 -6.65 -6.81 -7.18
N GLU A 59 -6.72 -7.75 -6.24
CA GLU A 59 -6.67 -9.19 -6.55
C GLU A 59 -8.07 -9.83 -6.42
N ASP A 60 -8.33 -10.69 -5.44
CA ASP A 60 -9.54 -11.54 -5.35
C ASP A 60 -10.87 -10.76 -5.39
N SER A 61 -10.88 -9.49 -4.98
CA SER A 61 -12.10 -8.66 -4.94
C SER A 61 -12.39 -7.92 -6.25
N ILE A 62 -11.54 -8.05 -7.28
CA ILE A 62 -11.65 -7.34 -8.55
C ILE A 62 -11.70 -8.36 -9.69
N PRO A 63 -12.78 -8.41 -10.49
CA PRO A 63 -12.82 -9.25 -11.68
C PRO A 63 -11.83 -8.77 -12.73
N ASP A 64 -11.34 -9.68 -13.59
CA ASP A 64 -10.28 -9.41 -14.57
C ASP A 64 -10.63 -8.26 -15.52
N CYS A 65 -11.89 -8.17 -15.94
CA CYS A 65 -12.37 -7.08 -16.80
C CYS A 65 -12.37 -5.70 -16.16
N SER A 66 -12.21 -5.61 -14.83
CA SER A 66 -12.24 -4.35 -14.08
C SER A 66 -10.88 -3.94 -13.51
N VAL A 67 -9.81 -4.68 -13.79
CA VAL A 67 -8.48 -4.44 -13.23
C VAL A 67 -7.96 -3.05 -13.59
N GLU A 68 -8.05 -2.66 -14.86
CA GLU A 68 -7.59 -1.33 -15.31
C GLU A 68 -8.36 -0.19 -14.64
N ALA A 69 -9.68 -0.35 -14.51
CA ALA A 69 -10.51 0.65 -13.82
C ALA A 69 -10.16 0.73 -12.33
N ALA A 70 -9.87 -0.40 -11.70
CA ALA A 70 -9.46 -0.48 -10.29
C ALA A 70 -8.06 0.14 -10.06
N GLU A 71 -7.11 -0.05 -10.98
CA GLU A 71 -5.79 0.59 -10.93
C GLU A 71 -5.91 2.12 -11.05
N LYS A 72 -6.73 2.61 -11.97
CA LYS A 72 -7.02 4.05 -12.12
C LYS A 72 -7.69 4.63 -10.86
N GLN A 73 -8.67 3.91 -10.32
CA GLN A 73 -9.36 4.33 -9.09
C GLN A 73 -8.42 4.33 -7.88
N LEU A 74 -7.49 3.37 -7.80
CA LEU A 74 -6.47 3.33 -6.76
C LEU A 74 -5.58 4.58 -6.81
N ALA A 75 -5.08 4.95 -8.00
CA ALA A 75 -4.25 6.15 -8.17
C ALA A 75 -5.00 7.42 -7.76
N GLU A 76 -6.27 7.52 -8.15
CA GLU A 76 -7.13 8.65 -7.74
C GLU A 76 -7.37 8.67 -6.22
N THR A 77 -7.52 7.51 -5.59
CA THR A 77 -7.66 7.39 -4.13
C THR A 77 -6.42 7.92 -3.43
N PHE A 78 -5.22 7.51 -3.85
CA PHE A 78 -3.97 8.01 -3.28
C PHE A 78 -3.81 9.51 -3.50
N ARG A 79 -4.12 10.03 -4.69
CA ARG A 79 -4.07 11.47 -4.99
C ARG A 79 -4.97 12.30 -4.07
N LYS A 80 -6.19 11.82 -3.78
CA LYS A 80 -7.11 12.47 -2.84
C LYS A 80 -6.58 12.45 -1.42
N LEU A 81 -6.03 11.31 -0.99
CA LEU A 81 -5.46 11.16 0.35
C LEU A 81 -4.21 12.03 0.55
N GLU A 82 -3.35 12.14 -0.44
CA GLU A 82 -2.17 13.02 -0.41
C GLU A 82 -2.58 14.48 -0.27
N LYS A 83 -3.55 14.92 -1.08
CA LYS A 83 -4.08 16.28 -0.97
C LYS A 83 -4.67 16.57 0.41
N ALA A 84 -5.38 15.62 0.99
CA ALA A 84 -5.90 15.77 2.35
C ALA A 84 -4.80 15.78 3.42
N ALA A 85 -3.74 15.00 3.22
CA ALA A 85 -2.60 14.92 4.13
C ALA A 85 -1.74 16.21 4.16
N GLU A 86 -1.85 17.10 3.17
CA GLU A 86 -1.23 18.42 3.20
C GLU A 86 -1.79 19.29 4.35
N TYR A 87 -3.03 19.03 4.75
CA TYR A 87 -3.75 19.81 5.79
C TYR A 87 -3.97 19.02 7.08
N ALA A 88 -3.60 17.74 7.12
CA ALA A 88 -3.79 16.84 8.25
C ALA A 88 -2.47 16.22 8.70
N ASN A 89 -2.41 15.76 9.96
CA ASN A 89 -1.25 15.02 10.43
C ASN A 89 -1.27 13.61 9.80
N ILE A 90 -0.24 13.27 9.02
CA ILE A 90 -0.08 11.95 8.36
C ILE A 90 -0.12 10.80 9.39
N GLN A 91 0.31 11.05 10.63
CA GLN A 91 0.29 10.04 11.70
C GLN A 91 -1.12 9.60 12.13
N ASP A 92 -2.12 10.38 11.77
CA ASP A 92 -3.53 10.09 12.07
C ASP A 92 -4.20 9.22 11.00
N LEU A 93 -3.51 8.93 9.92
CA LEU A 93 -4.01 8.07 8.85
C LEU A 93 -3.67 6.60 9.14
N PRO A 94 -4.53 5.65 8.71
CA PRO A 94 -4.22 4.23 8.82
C PRO A 94 -3.00 3.87 7.96
N MET A 95 -2.30 2.82 8.31
CA MET A 95 -1.28 2.23 7.44
C MET A 95 -1.96 1.72 6.16
N LEU A 96 -1.51 2.21 5.00
CA LEU A 96 -2.09 1.86 3.71
C LEU A 96 -1.24 0.82 2.99
N PHE A 97 -1.87 -0.29 2.67
CA PHE A 97 -1.27 -1.37 1.89
C PHE A 97 -2.02 -1.54 0.58
N VAL A 98 -1.31 -2.01 -0.45
CA VAL A 98 -1.93 -2.43 -1.70
C VAL A 98 -1.68 -3.92 -1.92
N ARG A 99 -2.76 -4.68 -2.11
CA ARG A 99 -2.67 -6.09 -2.49
C ARG A 99 -2.74 -6.21 -4.00
N VAL A 100 -1.64 -6.61 -4.60
CA VAL A 100 -1.48 -6.76 -6.06
C VAL A 100 -1.77 -8.19 -6.50
N ARG A 101 -1.94 -8.42 -7.82
CA ARG A 101 -2.14 -9.74 -8.43
C ARG A 101 -0.84 -10.40 -8.85
N SER A 102 0.11 -9.61 -9.35
CA SER A 102 1.35 -10.09 -9.94
C SER A 102 2.50 -9.13 -9.71
N ALA A 103 3.70 -9.57 -10.01
CA ALA A 103 4.91 -8.76 -9.95
C ALA A 103 4.87 -7.58 -10.94
N GLU A 104 4.33 -7.78 -12.15
CA GLU A 104 4.17 -6.71 -13.13
C GLU A 104 3.16 -5.65 -12.65
N GLN A 105 2.05 -6.08 -12.05
CA GLN A 105 1.09 -5.14 -11.49
C GLN A 105 1.69 -4.33 -10.34
N LEU A 106 2.55 -4.95 -9.52
CA LEU A 106 3.25 -4.26 -8.45
C LEU A 106 4.06 -3.07 -9.00
N ILE A 107 4.81 -3.26 -10.09
CA ILE A 107 5.58 -2.22 -10.74
C ILE A 107 4.65 -1.10 -11.26
N ARG A 108 3.62 -1.46 -12.05
CA ARG A 108 2.68 -0.48 -12.61
C ARG A 108 1.99 0.36 -11.55
N VAL A 109 1.53 -0.29 -10.48
CA VAL A 109 0.88 0.38 -9.36
C VAL A 109 1.85 1.29 -8.64
N TYR A 110 3.07 0.82 -8.34
CA TYR A 110 4.10 1.66 -7.70
C TYR A 110 4.36 2.92 -8.51
N ASP A 111 4.50 2.80 -9.84
CA ASP A 111 4.75 3.94 -10.73
C ASP A 111 3.56 4.90 -10.75
N SER A 112 2.32 4.39 -10.72
CA SER A 112 1.10 5.22 -10.73
C SER A 112 0.90 6.04 -9.46
N ILE A 113 1.40 5.54 -8.32
CA ILE A 113 1.33 6.21 -7.00
C ILE A 113 2.72 6.62 -6.51
N LYS A 114 3.68 6.75 -7.43
CA LYS A 114 5.07 7.11 -7.13
C LYS A 114 5.14 8.45 -6.41
N GLY A 115 5.92 8.46 -5.33
CA GLY A 115 6.05 9.63 -4.47
C GLY A 115 5.00 9.71 -3.37
N SER A 116 4.01 8.81 -3.37
CA SER A 116 3.09 8.73 -2.25
C SER A 116 3.79 8.27 -0.98
N LYS A 117 3.94 9.19 -0.03
CA LYS A 117 4.45 8.89 1.31
C LYS A 117 3.45 8.11 2.16
N LEU A 118 2.24 7.96 1.67
CA LEU A 118 1.16 7.28 2.39
C LEU A 118 1.19 5.77 2.19
N LEU A 119 1.84 5.27 1.13
CA LEU A 119 1.98 3.84 0.91
C LEU A 119 2.91 3.22 1.96
N THR A 120 2.34 2.38 2.83
CA THR A 120 3.11 1.63 3.82
C THR A 120 3.79 0.42 3.20
N GLY A 121 3.15 -0.27 2.25
CA GLY A 121 3.73 -1.42 1.58
C GLY A 121 2.76 -2.19 0.70
N PHE A 122 3.27 -3.31 0.14
CA PHE A 122 2.50 -4.22 -0.70
C PHE A 122 2.21 -5.54 0.00
N ILE A 123 1.08 -6.13 -0.33
CA ILE A 123 0.70 -7.50 0.06
C ILE A 123 0.84 -8.37 -1.18
N LEU A 124 1.73 -9.36 -1.09
CA LEU A 124 1.97 -10.32 -2.16
C LEU A 124 1.04 -11.52 -1.95
N PRO A 125 0.08 -11.76 -2.86
CA PRO A 125 -0.84 -12.87 -2.74
C PRO A 125 -0.12 -14.18 -3.06
N LYS A 126 -0.54 -15.27 -2.42
CA LYS A 126 -0.12 -16.64 -2.75
C LYS A 126 1.39 -16.78 -2.98
N PHE A 127 2.18 -16.02 -2.19
CA PHE A 127 3.64 -15.99 -2.33
C PHE A 127 4.25 -17.33 -1.97
N ASP A 128 4.83 -18.00 -2.96
CA ASP A 128 5.49 -19.29 -2.84
C ASP A 128 6.73 -19.39 -3.73
N THR A 129 7.33 -20.58 -3.83
CA THR A 129 8.55 -20.79 -4.62
C THR A 129 8.35 -20.62 -6.12
N SER A 130 7.12 -20.73 -6.64
CA SER A 130 6.82 -20.61 -8.06
C SER A 130 6.84 -19.14 -8.53
N ASN A 131 6.48 -18.19 -7.68
CA ASN A 131 6.37 -16.76 -8.01
C ASN A 131 7.35 -15.86 -7.26
N ALA A 132 8.07 -16.40 -6.28
CA ALA A 132 8.97 -15.62 -5.42
C ALA A 132 10.04 -14.86 -6.22
N CYS A 133 10.64 -15.49 -7.24
CA CYS A 133 11.67 -14.86 -8.07
C CYS A 133 11.15 -13.63 -8.80
N GLU A 134 9.93 -13.68 -9.35
CA GLU A 134 9.31 -12.57 -10.06
C GLU A 134 9.09 -11.37 -9.14
N TYR A 135 8.48 -11.60 -7.97
CA TYR A 135 8.28 -10.55 -6.97
C TYR A 135 9.59 -9.97 -6.43
N ILE A 136 10.60 -10.81 -6.18
CA ILE A 136 11.91 -10.34 -5.71
C ILE A 136 12.59 -9.48 -6.78
N ASN A 137 12.51 -9.87 -8.06
CA ASN A 137 13.08 -9.10 -9.15
C ASN A 137 12.36 -7.76 -9.34
N ALA A 138 11.02 -7.74 -9.29
CA ALA A 138 10.24 -6.52 -9.32
C ALA A 138 10.65 -5.55 -8.20
N LEU A 139 10.78 -6.05 -6.97
CA LEU A 139 11.21 -5.26 -5.82
C LEU A 139 12.65 -4.73 -5.98
N LYS A 140 13.57 -5.54 -6.51
CA LYS A 140 14.94 -5.08 -6.83
C LYS A 140 14.92 -3.97 -7.86
N GLN A 141 14.12 -4.10 -8.92
CA GLN A 141 13.96 -3.07 -9.95
C GLN A 141 13.48 -1.75 -9.34
N LEU A 142 12.45 -1.78 -8.48
CA LEU A 142 11.97 -0.58 -7.79
C LEU A 142 13.03 0.04 -6.87
N ASN A 143 13.79 -0.79 -6.14
CA ASN A 143 14.87 -0.33 -5.27
C ASN A 143 16.03 0.31 -6.03
N THR A 144 16.31 -0.14 -7.25
CA THR A 144 17.38 0.43 -8.10
C THR A 144 16.93 1.74 -8.74
N ALA A 145 15.66 1.86 -9.13
CA ALA A 145 15.08 3.05 -9.75
C ALA A 145 14.83 4.20 -8.76
N SER A 146 14.49 3.86 -7.52
CA SER A 146 14.39 4.82 -6.43
C SER A 146 15.52 4.56 -5.44
N ARG A 147 16.47 5.48 -5.30
CA ARG A 147 17.58 5.38 -4.32
C ARG A 147 17.15 5.20 -2.85
N THR A 148 15.90 4.78 -2.59
CA THR A 148 15.32 4.79 -1.24
C THR A 148 14.19 3.77 -1.02
N VAL A 149 14.21 2.60 -1.65
CA VAL A 149 13.29 1.51 -1.27
C VAL A 149 14.13 0.38 -0.68
N TYR A 150 14.01 0.15 0.61
CA TYR A 150 14.73 -0.90 1.36
C TYR A 150 13.85 -2.12 1.56
#